data_4cd3d0c17dcc02a70fa5045f57ec68ea
#
_entry.id   4cd3d0c17dcc02a70fa5045f57ec68ea
#
_cell.length_a   1.000
_cell.length_b   1.000
_cell.length_c   1.000
_cell.angle_alpha   90.00
_cell.angle_beta   90.00
_cell.angle_gamma   90.00
#
_symmetry.space_group_name_H-M   'P 1'
#
loop_
_entity.id
_entity.type
_entity.pdbx_description
1 polymer ?
#
loop_
_entity_poly.entity_id
_entity_poly.type
_entity_poly.pdbx_seq_one_letter_code
_entity_poly.pdbx_strand_id
1 'polypeptide(L)'
;MSKKKQKQSQVIEIPKPILYTANFLQAISSSLTTKFAAKLFTTPIRHKLPKRELHMERESVQKSIMIPEINKEIVVYEYGKSDKKVLLVHGWSGRGTQLVKIADELLKMGYMTISFDAPAHGKSKGNY
;
A
#
# COMPACT_ATOMS: atom_id res chain seq x y z
N MET A 1 -36.05 5.47 -18.23
CA MET A 1 -35.42 5.34 -16.89
C MET A 1 -34.33 4.29 -16.94
N SER A 2 -33.06 4.71 -17.01
CA SER A 2 -31.92 3.80 -17.12
C SER A 2 -31.57 3.27 -15.72
N LYS A 3 -31.72 1.94 -15.51
CA LYS A 3 -31.27 1.27 -14.27
C LYS A 3 -29.75 1.27 -14.23
N LYS A 4 -29.14 2.14 -13.42
CA LYS A 4 -27.72 2.03 -13.04
C LYS A 4 -27.51 0.66 -12.39
N LYS A 5 -26.78 -0.24 -13.08
CA LYS A 5 -26.25 -1.46 -12.46
C LYS A 5 -25.34 -1.03 -11.30
N GLN A 6 -25.78 -1.30 -10.08
CA GLN A 6 -24.91 -1.24 -8.90
C GLN A 6 -23.74 -2.20 -9.13
N LYS A 7 -22.51 -1.66 -9.16
CA LYS A 7 -21.31 -2.49 -9.13
C LYS A 7 -21.32 -3.26 -7.81
N GLN A 8 -21.58 -4.56 -7.89
CA GLN A 8 -21.36 -5.45 -6.75
C GLN A 8 -19.93 -5.23 -6.22
N SER A 9 -19.84 -5.02 -4.90
CA SER A 9 -18.55 -5.03 -4.21
C SER A 9 -17.83 -6.33 -4.56
N GLN A 10 -16.62 -6.25 -5.08
CA GLN A 10 -15.81 -7.44 -5.32
C GLN A 10 -15.55 -8.10 -3.97
N VAL A 11 -16.20 -9.21 -3.73
CA VAL A 11 -15.85 -10.10 -2.61
C VAL A 11 -14.43 -10.59 -2.88
N ILE A 12 -13.52 -10.31 -1.96
CA ILE A 12 -12.15 -10.81 -2.05
C ILE A 12 -12.21 -12.30 -1.80
N GLU A 13 -12.15 -13.10 -2.88
CA GLU A 13 -12.06 -14.55 -2.77
C GLU A 13 -10.66 -14.95 -2.30
N ILE A 14 -10.60 -15.71 -1.21
CA ILE A 14 -9.34 -16.29 -0.74
C ILE A 14 -8.89 -17.34 -1.74
N PRO A 15 -7.65 -17.27 -2.27
CA PRO A 15 -7.14 -18.25 -3.20
C PRO A 15 -7.21 -19.68 -2.64
N LYS A 16 -7.69 -20.63 -3.45
CA LYS A 16 -7.85 -22.04 -3.04
C LYS A 16 -6.61 -22.66 -2.38
N PRO A 17 -5.36 -22.43 -2.88
CA PRO A 17 -4.17 -22.97 -2.23
C PRO A 17 -4.01 -22.51 -0.76
N ILE A 18 -4.37 -21.26 -0.45
CA ILE A 18 -4.33 -20.73 0.92
C ILE A 18 -5.33 -21.47 1.79
N LEU A 19 -6.56 -21.68 1.30
CA LEU A 19 -7.61 -22.43 2.02
C LEU A 19 -7.18 -23.87 2.29
N TYR A 20 -6.63 -24.59 1.29
CA TYR A 20 -6.15 -25.96 1.46
C TYR A 20 -5.00 -26.04 2.48
N THR A 21 -4.04 -25.11 2.41
CA THR A 21 -2.95 -25.05 3.38
C THR A 21 -3.46 -24.78 4.79
N ALA A 22 -4.38 -23.84 4.96
CA ALA A 22 -4.97 -23.52 6.25
C ALA A 22 -5.73 -24.74 6.85
N ASN A 23 -6.54 -25.43 6.03
CA ASN A 23 -7.28 -26.62 6.46
C ASN A 23 -6.34 -27.77 6.85
N PHE A 24 -5.27 -28.00 6.08
CA PHE A 24 -4.26 -29.01 6.40
C PHE A 24 -3.54 -28.70 7.72
N LEU A 25 -3.11 -27.45 7.90
CA LEU A 25 -2.46 -27.04 9.16
C LEU A 25 -3.43 -27.12 10.34
N GLN A 26 -4.72 -26.81 10.15
CA GLN A 26 -5.75 -26.91 11.18
C GLN A 26 -5.97 -28.36 11.64
N ALA A 27 -5.88 -29.32 10.72
CA ALA A 27 -5.99 -30.74 11.07
C ALA A 27 -4.80 -31.24 11.92
N ILE A 28 -3.64 -30.58 11.85
CA ILE A 28 -2.44 -30.91 12.63
C ILE A 28 -2.42 -30.12 13.94
N SER A 29 -2.59 -28.80 13.87
CA SER A 29 -2.49 -27.90 15.02
C SER A 29 -3.09 -26.53 14.74
N SER A 30 -4.01 -26.08 15.59
CA SER A 30 -4.59 -24.73 15.55
C SER A 30 -3.51 -23.64 15.72
N SER A 31 -2.47 -23.90 16.49
CA SER A 31 -1.33 -22.97 16.66
C SER A 31 -0.58 -22.74 15.36
N LEU A 32 -0.38 -23.79 14.53
CA LEU A 32 0.25 -23.66 13.21
C LEU A 32 -0.62 -22.85 12.26
N THR A 33 -1.93 -23.09 12.28
CA THR A 33 -2.88 -22.32 11.48
C THR A 33 -2.88 -20.84 11.86
N THR A 34 -2.85 -20.54 13.15
CA THR A 34 -2.79 -19.15 13.65
C THR A 34 -1.50 -18.45 13.20
N LYS A 35 -0.35 -19.12 13.30
CA LYS A 35 0.93 -18.57 12.83
C LYS A 35 0.93 -18.34 11.31
N PHE A 36 0.36 -19.24 10.55
CA PHE A 36 0.21 -19.11 9.10
C PHE A 36 -0.69 -17.93 8.72
N ALA A 37 -1.85 -17.80 9.38
CA ALA A 37 -2.77 -16.69 9.16
C ALA A 37 -2.15 -15.34 9.56
N ALA A 38 -1.46 -15.29 10.71
CA ALA A 38 -0.74 -14.10 11.15
C ALA A 38 0.31 -13.68 10.12
N LYS A 39 1.10 -14.62 9.60
CA LYS A 39 2.10 -14.34 8.56
C LYS A 39 1.48 -13.81 7.28
N LEU A 40 0.36 -14.37 6.83
CA LEU A 40 -0.38 -13.85 5.66
C LEU A 40 -0.90 -12.44 5.91
N PHE A 41 -1.48 -12.21 7.09
CA PHE A 41 -2.03 -10.90 7.46
C PHE A 41 -0.95 -9.83 7.59
N THR A 42 0.22 -10.16 8.11
CA THR A 42 1.33 -9.22 8.31
C THR A 42 2.22 -9.05 7.07
N THR A 43 2.00 -9.81 5.99
CA THR A 43 2.78 -9.70 4.76
C THR A 43 1.99 -8.90 3.70
N PRO A 44 2.34 -7.63 3.44
CA PRO A 44 1.62 -6.84 2.46
C PRO A 44 1.83 -7.37 1.03
N ILE A 45 0.75 -7.35 0.24
CA ILE A 45 0.81 -7.75 -1.16
C ILE A 45 1.31 -6.58 -1.99
N ARG A 46 2.43 -6.77 -2.70
CA ARG A 46 2.97 -5.76 -3.62
C ARG A 46 2.27 -5.87 -4.97
N HIS A 47 1.55 -4.85 -5.34
CA HIS A 47 0.90 -4.75 -6.65
C HIS A 47 1.77 -3.94 -7.63
N LYS A 48 1.63 -4.22 -8.92
CA LYS A 48 2.23 -3.38 -9.99
C LYS A 48 1.69 -1.96 -9.89
N LEU A 49 2.52 -0.99 -10.26
CA LEU A 49 2.14 0.42 -10.27
C LEU A 49 1.02 0.66 -11.31
N PRO A 50 -0.16 1.14 -10.90
CA PRO A 50 -1.24 1.44 -11.83
C PRO A 50 -0.90 2.64 -12.74
N LYS A 51 -1.42 2.63 -13.96
CA LYS A 51 -1.18 3.72 -14.94
C LYS A 51 -1.54 5.11 -14.40
N ARG A 52 -2.58 5.19 -13.56
CA ARG A 52 -3.04 6.45 -12.93
C ARG A 52 -2.02 7.08 -11.98
N GLU A 53 -1.07 6.30 -11.46
CA GLU A 53 -0.08 6.75 -10.48
C GLU A 53 1.28 7.09 -11.11
N LEU A 54 1.46 6.77 -12.41
CA LEU A 54 2.74 6.93 -13.11
C LEU A 54 3.24 8.36 -13.18
N HIS A 55 2.34 9.36 -13.28
CA HIS A 55 2.77 10.75 -13.35
C HIS A 55 3.32 11.22 -12.00
N MET A 56 2.62 10.95 -10.90
CA MET A 56 3.12 11.29 -9.56
C MET A 56 4.44 10.59 -9.28
N GLU A 57 4.57 9.31 -9.66
CA GLU A 57 5.79 8.53 -9.46
C GLU A 57 6.99 9.13 -10.21
N ARG A 58 6.78 9.62 -11.44
CA ARG A 58 7.84 10.23 -12.27
C ARG A 58 8.17 11.67 -11.89
N GLU A 59 7.18 12.43 -11.46
CA GLU A 59 7.32 13.86 -11.16
C GLU A 59 7.74 14.12 -9.71
N SER A 60 7.59 13.13 -8.82
CA SER A 60 8.05 13.25 -7.43
C SER A 60 9.56 13.16 -7.32
N VAL A 61 10.12 13.97 -6.43
CA VAL A 61 11.49 13.76 -5.93
C VAL A 61 11.44 12.59 -4.96
N GLN A 62 12.15 11.51 -5.27
CA GLN A 62 12.19 10.30 -4.45
C GLN A 62 13.46 10.26 -3.61
N LYS A 63 13.32 9.95 -2.33
CA LYS A 63 14.41 9.85 -1.36
C LYS A 63 14.28 8.58 -0.55
N SER A 64 15.39 7.93 -0.25
CA SER A 64 15.43 6.86 0.75
C SER A 64 15.80 7.46 2.10
N ILE A 65 15.02 7.12 3.13
CA ILE A 65 15.24 7.57 4.51
C ILE A 65 15.34 6.33 5.41
N MET A 66 16.42 6.27 6.18
CA MET A 66 16.57 5.26 7.23
C MET A 66 15.76 5.68 8.46
N ILE A 67 14.95 4.78 8.99
CA ILE A 67 14.21 4.94 10.24
C ILE A 67 14.94 4.12 11.32
N PRO A 68 15.77 4.75 12.16
CA PRO A 68 16.65 4.02 13.09
C PRO A 68 15.88 3.16 14.09
N GLU A 69 14.72 3.64 14.57
CA GLU A 69 13.91 3.00 15.60
C GLU A 69 13.43 1.59 15.20
N ILE A 70 13.28 1.36 13.90
CA ILE A 70 12.85 0.06 13.35
C ILE A 70 13.90 -0.58 12.45
N ASN A 71 15.06 0.09 12.28
CA ASN A 71 16.14 -0.32 11.39
C ASN A 71 15.65 -0.67 9.97
N LYS A 72 14.82 0.19 9.39
CA LYS A 72 14.24 0.03 8.05
C LYS A 72 14.44 1.28 7.22
N GLU A 73 14.73 1.06 5.93
CA GLU A 73 14.76 2.11 4.93
C GLU A 73 13.40 2.22 4.24
N ILE A 74 12.89 3.44 4.13
CA ILE A 74 11.64 3.75 3.44
C ILE A 74 11.88 4.68 2.26
N VAL A 75 11.06 4.59 1.24
CA VAL A 75 11.05 5.50 0.09
C VAL A 75 10.01 6.58 0.32
N VAL A 76 10.45 7.83 0.26
CA VAL A 76 9.61 9.03 0.42
C VAL A 76 9.47 9.72 -0.93
N TYR A 77 8.27 10.22 -1.22
CA TYR A 77 7.92 10.96 -2.42
C TYR A 77 7.57 12.40 -2.04
N GLU A 78 8.32 13.36 -2.56
CA GLU A 78 8.01 14.78 -2.47
C GLU A 78 7.40 15.22 -3.81
N TYR A 79 6.11 15.53 -3.84
CA TYR A 79 5.37 15.85 -5.06
C TYR A 79 4.86 17.29 -5.03
N GLY A 80 5.28 18.07 -6.03
CA GLY A 80 5.05 19.51 -6.12
C GLY A 80 6.14 20.34 -5.41
N LYS A 81 5.92 21.66 -5.35
CA LYS A 81 6.81 22.62 -4.67
C LYS A 81 5.97 23.65 -3.93
N SER A 82 6.06 23.72 -2.63
CA SER A 82 5.39 24.71 -1.78
C SER A 82 5.96 24.69 -0.37
N ASP A 83 5.89 25.81 0.33
CA ASP A 83 6.17 25.86 1.77
C ASP A 83 5.06 25.20 2.58
N LYS A 84 3.84 25.11 2.02
CA LYS A 84 2.70 24.43 2.62
C LYS A 84 2.74 22.94 2.25
N LYS A 85 2.96 22.09 3.23
CA LYS A 85 3.17 20.65 3.03
C LYS A 85 2.05 19.83 3.65
N VAL A 86 1.59 18.80 2.94
CA VAL A 86 0.59 17.85 3.42
C VAL A 86 1.20 16.44 3.36
N LEU A 87 1.15 15.73 4.48
CA LEU A 87 1.56 14.33 4.55
C LEU A 87 0.39 13.43 4.15
N LEU A 88 0.60 12.58 3.15
CA LEU A 88 -0.35 11.57 2.70
C LEU A 88 0.15 10.18 3.10
N VAL A 89 -0.68 9.44 3.84
CA VAL A 89 -0.35 8.11 4.34
C VAL A 89 -1.25 7.07 3.69
N HIS A 90 -0.64 6.06 3.06
CA HIS A 90 -1.38 4.97 2.43
C HIS A 90 -1.90 3.94 3.45
N GLY A 91 -2.92 3.14 3.05
CA GLY A 91 -3.42 2.03 3.82
C GLY A 91 -2.62 0.73 3.61
N TRP A 92 -3.07 -0.35 4.26
CA TRP A 92 -2.46 -1.68 4.15
C TRP A 92 -2.36 -2.15 2.69
N SER A 93 -1.26 -2.77 2.33
CA SER A 93 -0.91 -3.17 0.95
C SER A 93 -0.93 -2.01 -0.06
N GLY A 94 -0.93 -0.76 0.39
CA GLY A 94 -0.87 0.43 -0.44
C GLY A 94 0.55 0.84 -0.84
N ARG A 95 0.70 2.11 -1.20
CA ARG A 95 1.99 2.74 -1.54
C ARG A 95 1.89 4.25 -1.51
N GLY A 96 3.02 4.94 -1.49
CA GLY A 96 3.09 6.40 -1.41
C GLY A 96 2.34 7.13 -2.53
N THR A 97 2.28 6.58 -3.74
CA THR A 97 1.58 7.17 -4.89
C THR A 97 0.08 6.85 -4.95
N GLN A 98 -0.44 6.02 -4.06
CA GLN A 98 -1.83 5.53 -4.11
C GLN A 98 -2.87 6.66 -4.04
N LEU A 99 -2.55 7.72 -3.30
CA LEU A 99 -3.44 8.88 -3.08
C LEU A 99 -3.22 10.00 -4.11
N VAL A 100 -2.69 9.67 -5.29
CA VAL A 100 -2.34 10.62 -6.35
C VAL A 100 -3.45 11.61 -6.69
N LYS A 101 -4.71 11.17 -6.75
CA LYS A 101 -5.83 12.09 -7.04
C LYS A 101 -6.02 13.16 -5.97
N ILE A 102 -5.80 12.82 -4.71
CA ILE A 102 -5.83 13.79 -3.60
C ILE A 102 -4.61 14.70 -3.71
N ALA A 103 -3.43 14.13 -4.01
CA ALA A 103 -2.20 14.88 -4.21
C ALA A 103 -2.35 15.91 -5.34
N ASP A 104 -2.92 15.51 -6.50
CA ASP A 104 -3.15 16.41 -7.64
C ASP A 104 -4.05 17.61 -7.26
N GLU A 105 -5.13 17.37 -6.50
CA GLU A 105 -6.00 18.46 -6.04
C GLU A 105 -5.30 19.37 -5.03
N LEU A 106 -4.50 18.82 -4.13
CA LEU A 106 -3.70 19.61 -3.19
C LEU A 106 -2.66 20.47 -3.91
N LEU A 107 -2.03 19.97 -4.96
CA LEU A 107 -1.11 20.76 -5.79
C LEU A 107 -1.81 21.95 -6.43
N LYS A 108 -3.02 21.76 -6.98
CA LYS A 108 -3.85 22.85 -7.54
C LYS A 108 -4.20 23.92 -6.50
N MET A 109 -4.32 23.52 -5.24
CA MET A 109 -4.58 24.41 -4.10
C MET A 109 -3.30 25.09 -3.57
N GLY A 110 -2.15 24.85 -4.19
CA GLY A 110 -0.88 25.45 -3.79
C GLY A 110 -0.16 24.72 -2.65
N TYR A 111 -0.48 23.46 -2.41
CA TYR A 111 0.23 22.62 -1.45
C TYR A 111 1.24 21.71 -2.17
N MET A 112 2.28 21.34 -1.47
CA MET A 112 3.16 20.23 -1.79
C MET A 112 2.72 19.01 -0.99
N THR A 113 2.78 17.81 -1.56
CA THR A 113 2.51 16.58 -0.81
C THR A 113 3.77 15.78 -0.55
N ILE A 114 3.84 15.20 0.64
CA ILE A 114 4.85 14.24 1.04
C ILE A 114 4.12 12.92 1.29
N SER A 115 4.58 11.85 0.67
CA SER A 115 4.08 10.52 0.92
C SER A 115 5.25 9.54 1.02
N PHE A 116 5.01 8.33 1.49
CA PHE A 116 6.06 7.33 1.63
C PHE A 116 5.51 5.92 1.41
N ASP A 117 6.38 5.01 1.03
CA ASP A 117 6.10 3.59 1.08
C ASP A 117 6.52 3.08 2.47
N ALA A 118 5.57 2.58 3.27
CA ALA A 118 5.88 1.95 4.55
C ALA A 118 6.82 0.74 4.36
N PRO A 119 7.51 0.26 5.40
CA PRO A 119 8.33 -0.95 5.31
C PRO A 119 7.57 -2.11 4.67
N ALA A 120 8.22 -2.86 3.78
CA ALA A 120 7.65 -3.94 2.98
C ALA A 120 6.59 -3.53 1.93
N HIS A 121 6.20 -2.24 1.83
CA HIS A 121 5.26 -1.72 0.83
C HIS A 121 5.99 -1.05 -0.34
N GLY A 122 5.32 -0.97 -1.50
CA GLY A 122 5.82 -0.25 -2.67
C GLY A 122 7.27 -0.56 -3.04
N LYS A 123 8.12 0.47 -3.06
CA LYS A 123 9.57 0.36 -3.30
C LYS A 123 10.39 0.15 -2.02
N SER A 124 9.80 0.35 -0.84
CA SER A 124 10.50 0.15 0.43
C SER A 124 10.83 -1.32 0.65
N LYS A 125 12.07 -1.60 1.05
CA LYS A 125 12.54 -2.95 1.35
C LYS A 125 12.07 -3.38 2.75
N GLY A 126 12.14 -4.68 3.01
CA GLY A 126 11.91 -5.24 4.33
C GLY A 126 10.83 -6.31 4.35
N ASN A 127 10.78 -7.00 5.49
CA ASN A 127 9.72 -7.92 5.89
C ASN A 127 9.19 -7.40 7.22
N TYR A 128 7.94 -7.68 7.53
CA TYR A 128 7.39 -7.51 8.87
C TYR A 128 7.79 -8.65 9.76
#